data_0b685f3e83d9ed6dab311c729b8cd326
#
_entry.id   0b685f3e83d9ed6dab311c729b8cd326
#
_cell.length_a   1.000
_cell.length_b   1.000
_cell.length_c   1.000
_cell.angle_alpha   90.00
_cell.angle_beta   90.00
_cell.angle_gamma   90.00
#
_symmetry.space_group_name_H-M   'P 1'
#
loop_
_entity.id
_entity.type
_entity.pdbx_description
1 polymer ?
#
loop_
_entity_poly.entity_id
_entity_poly.type
_entity_poly.pdbx_seq_one_letter_code
_entity_poly.pdbx_strand_id
1 'polypeptide(L)'
;MFKIKDSLFPGVLAALLGSILLIGQSAQAATWRYAFEESLTEVQGVYATKFKEHIEKNSKHTVQLFPFGTLGESADIMEQAQAGILQFVDQSPGFTGSLIPEAQVFFVPYLLPTDQDHLGRFYRQSKAINQDFKNLYAQQGLELLKMFPEGEVAMTTKKPVRTCSDLNEVKFRVMTNPLLVESYKAFGATPTPLPWGEVYGGLQTNIIQGQENPTFFLYSTKIYEVTDHITYAGHNNFTTAVMANKDFYDGLGEQEQKLIQDAATKAYDYIVDYQKGLADSELKKIKQAKPKMTVTVLNEEQRSCFKKAARDVEAKFIEMTGASGKAILEQLKKDLEATK
;
A
#
# COMPACT_ATOMS: atom_id res chain seq x y z
N MET A 1 -24.85 -45.95 -81.81
CA MET A 1 -23.75 -46.90 -82.13
C MET A 1 -22.46 -46.31 -81.65
N PHE A 2 -21.70 -46.97 -80.91
CA PHE A 2 -20.44 -46.78 -80.25
C PHE A 2 -20.53 -46.63 -78.68
N LYS A 3 -20.17 -47.79 -78.09
CA LYS A 3 -19.80 -47.95 -76.68
C LYS A 3 -18.42 -47.34 -76.42
N ILE A 4 -18.24 -46.65 -75.28
CA ILE A 4 -16.91 -46.54 -74.74
C ILE A 4 -17.01 -46.87 -73.25
N LYS A 5 -16.05 -47.67 -72.84
CA LYS A 5 -15.86 -48.43 -71.63
C LYS A 5 -15.59 -47.55 -70.35
N ASP A 6 -16.04 -48.12 -69.27
CA ASP A 6 -15.60 -47.79 -67.89
C ASP A 6 -14.08 -47.95 -67.72
N SER A 7 -13.46 -47.03 -67.07
CA SER A 7 -12.18 -47.26 -66.38
C SER A 7 -12.20 -46.63 -64.99
N LEU A 8 -12.30 -47.48 -63.98
CA LEU A 8 -12.08 -47.21 -62.58
C LEU A 8 -10.62 -46.78 -62.33
N PHE A 9 -10.40 -45.68 -61.66
CA PHE A 9 -9.14 -45.37 -60.93
C PHE A 9 -9.40 -45.19 -59.45
N PRO A 10 -8.63 -45.88 -58.59
CA PRO A 10 -8.83 -45.83 -57.16
C PRO A 10 -8.28 -44.51 -56.59
N GLY A 11 -9.09 -43.89 -55.70
CA GLY A 11 -8.74 -42.68 -54.99
C GLY A 11 -7.57 -42.88 -54.04
N VAL A 12 -6.62 -41.96 -54.12
CA VAL A 12 -5.59 -41.79 -53.14
C VAL A 12 -6.12 -40.79 -52.05
N LEU A 13 -6.46 -41.34 -50.91
CA LEU A 13 -6.86 -40.58 -49.73
C LEU A 13 -5.59 -39.98 -49.13
N ALA A 14 -5.30 -38.73 -49.45
CA ALA A 14 -4.23 -37.97 -48.82
C ALA A 14 -4.69 -37.52 -47.43
N ALA A 15 -4.26 -38.21 -46.39
CA ALA A 15 -4.39 -37.80 -44.99
C ALA A 15 -3.48 -36.58 -44.74
N LEU A 16 -4.04 -35.38 -44.78
CA LEU A 16 -3.41 -34.15 -44.26
C LEU A 16 -3.42 -34.22 -42.74
N LEU A 17 -2.36 -34.75 -42.16
CA LEU A 17 -2.01 -34.55 -40.77
C LEU A 17 -1.70 -33.04 -40.55
N GLY A 18 -2.70 -32.31 -40.14
CA GLY A 18 -2.54 -30.96 -39.64
C GLY A 18 -1.72 -30.97 -38.36
N SER A 19 -0.41 -30.78 -38.46
CA SER A 19 0.45 -30.49 -37.36
C SER A 19 0.05 -29.11 -36.84
N ILE A 20 -0.76 -29.06 -35.78
CA ILE A 20 -0.98 -27.84 -35.00
C ILE A 20 0.37 -27.54 -34.32
N LEU A 21 1.18 -26.73 -34.98
CA LEU A 21 2.30 -26.05 -34.34
C LEU A 21 1.69 -25.16 -33.27
N LEU A 22 1.69 -25.62 -32.02
CA LEU A 22 1.62 -24.80 -30.85
C LEU A 22 2.86 -23.87 -30.91
N ILE A 23 2.71 -22.76 -31.62
CA ILE A 23 3.65 -21.63 -31.50
C ILE A 23 3.45 -21.13 -30.09
N GLY A 24 4.25 -21.66 -29.17
CA GLY A 24 4.42 -21.04 -27.86
C GLY A 24 4.80 -19.57 -28.13
N GLN A 25 3.89 -18.65 -27.85
CA GLN A 25 4.21 -17.24 -27.86
C GLN A 25 5.36 -17.07 -26.84
N SER A 26 6.58 -17.01 -27.35
CA SER A 26 7.70 -16.58 -26.52
C SER A 26 7.39 -15.16 -26.09
N ALA A 27 7.13 -14.97 -24.79
CA ALA A 27 6.91 -13.64 -24.22
C ALA A 27 8.00 -12.70 -24.73
N GLN A 28 7.59 -11.65 -25.45
CA GLN A 28 8.50 -10.64 -25.95
C GLN A 28 9.02 -9.84 -24.75
N ALA A 29 10.32 -9.60 -24.70
CA ALA A 29 10.92 -8.76 -23.66
C ALA A 29 10.25 -7.38 -23.63
N ALA A 30 9.80 -6.98 -22.46
CA ALA A 30 9.17 -5.69 -22.24
C ALA A 30 9.82 -4.99 -21.04
N THR A 31 9.77 -3.66 -21.03
CA THR A 31 10.13 -2.86 -19.86
C THR A 31 8.85 -2.43 -19.15
N TRP A 32 8.68 -2.89 -17.93
CA TRP A 32 7.56 -2.52 -17.07
C TRP A 32 7.94 -1.36 -16.17
N ARG A 33 7.01 -0.44 -15.95
CA ARG A 33 7.20 0.76 -15.14
C ARG A 33 6.52 0.59 -13.80
N TYR A 34 7.25 0.88 -12.72
CA TYR A 34 6.77 0.72 -11.36
C TYR A 34 7.08 1.99 -10.55
N ALA A 35 6.04 2.71 -10.13
CA ALA A 35 6.14 3.92 -9.31
C ALA A 35 5.68 3.67 -7.87
N PHE A 36 6.23 4.40 -6.92
CA PHE A 36 5.92 4.29 -5.49
C PHE A 36 6.14 5.62 -4.77
N GLU A 37 5.58 5.74 -3.55
CA GLU A 37 5.49 6.99 -2.77
C GLU A 37 6.72 7.28 -1.91
N GLU A 38 7.79 6.53 -2.04
CA GLU A 38 8.99 6.61 -1.21
C GLU A 38 10.28 6.67 -2.06
N SER A 39 11.42 6.83 -1.39
CA SER A 39 12.73 6.68 -2.04
C SER A 39 13.10 5.20 -2.21
N LEU A 40 14.13 4.92 -3.03
CA LEU A 40 14.64 3.55 -3.26
C LEU A 40 15.15 2.85 -1.99
N THR A 41 15.51 3.59 -0.97
CA THR A 41 16.08 3.07 0.28
C THR A 41 15.06 2.92 1.41
N GLU A 42 13.84 3.36 1.19
CA GLU A 42 12.71 3.25 2.11
C GLU A 42 11.91 1.96 1.84
N VAL A 43 10.92 1.68 2.66
CA VAL A 43 10.23 0.38 2.70
C VAL A 43 9.61 0.02 1.35
N GLN A 44 8.87 0.92 0.70
CA GLN A 44 8.29 0.68 -0.63
C GLN A 44 9.37 0.50 -1.69
N GLY A 45 10.43 1.33 -1.68
CA GLY A 45 11.55 1.22 -2.62
C GLY A 45 12.32 -0.09 -2.48
N VAL A 46 12.51 -0.58 -1.26
CA VAL A 46 13.12 -1.89 -0.99
C VAL A 46 12.20 -3.01 -1.50
N TYR A 47 10.89 -2.93 -1.25
CA TYR A 47 9.91 -3.88 -1.79
C TYR A 47 9.96 -3.91 -3.33
N ALA A 48 9.85 -2.74 -3.97
CA ALA A 48 9.90 -2.60 -5.43
C ALA A 48 11.22 -3.15 -6.02
N THR A 49 12.34 -2.95 -5.33
CA THR A 49 13.64 -3.50 -5.72
C THR A 49 13.62 -5.03 -5.68
N LYS A 50 13.07 -5.65 -4.64
CA LYS A 50 12.95 -7.11 -4.54
C LYS A 50 11.97 -7.70 -5.55
N PHE A 51 10.88 -7.01 -5.82
CA PHE A 51 9.96 -7.35 -6.91
C PHE A 51 10.69 -7.34 -8.26
N LYS A 52 11.40 -6.25 -8.58
CA LYS A 52 12.22 -6.10 -9.79
C LYS A 52 13.25 -7.24 -9.92
N GLU A 53 14.03 -7.50 -8.88
CA GLU A 53 15.05 -8.57 -8.87
C GLU A 53 14.45 -9.92 -9.23
N HIS A 54 13.24 -10.24 -8.72
CA HIS A 54 12.58 -11.49 -9.02
C HIS A 54 12.11 -11.57 -10.47
N ILE A 55 11.49 -10.52 -10.99
CA ILE A 55 11.03 -10.44 -12.40
C ILE A 55 12.22 -10.62 -13.36
N GLU A 56 13.26 -9.83 -13.19
CA GLU A 56 14.41 -9.80 -14.10
C GLU A 56 15.25 -11.09 -14.05
N LYS A 57 15.27 -11.76 -12.90
CA LYS A 57 15.95 -13.07 -12.75
C LYS A 57 15.21 -14.20 -13.44
N ASN A 58 13.89 -14.16 -13.51
CA ASN A 58 13.05 -15.27 -13.94
C ASN A 58 12.35 -15.02 -15.29
N SER A 59 12.68 -13.93 -15.97
CA SER A 59 12.13 -13.60 -17.29
C SER A 59 13.11 -12.78 -18.13
N LYS A 60 12.66 -12.37 -19.32
CA LYS A 60 13.37 -11.40 -20.18
C LYS A 60 12.87 -9.96 -19.97
N HIS A 61 11.85 -9.77 -19.11
CA HIS A 61 11.33 -8.45 -18.81
C HIS A 61 12.30 -7.68 -17.91
N THR A 62 12.26 -6.36 -18.01
CA THR A 62 12.94 -5.44 -17.10
C THR A 62 11.93 -4.60 -16.36
N VAL A 63 12.26 -4.16 -15.14
CA VAL A 63 11.41 -3.26 -14.34
C VAL A 63 12.15 -1.95 -14.10
N GLN A 64 11.56 -0.86 -14.57
CA GLN A 64 12.05 0.48 -14.31
C GLN A 64 11.34 1.06 -13.09
N LEU A 65 12.10 1.44 -12.07
CA LEU A 65 11.60 1.97 -10.80
C LEU A 65 11.55 3.49 -10.83
N PHE A 66 10.44 4.05 -10.34
CA PHE A 66 10.20 5.49 -10.25
C PHE A 66 9.86 5.86 -8.80
N PRO A 67 10.85 6.29 -8.00
CA PRO A 67 10.62 6.73 -6.63
C PRO A 67 9.84 8.05 -6.59
N PHE A 68 9.31 8.38 -5.39
CA PHE A 68 8.56 9.59 -5.12
C PHE A 68 9.16 10.84 -5.80
N GLY A 69 8.29 11.66 -6.35
CA GLY A 69 8.64 12.94 -7.00
C GLY A 69 9.20 12.84 -8.41
N THR A 70 9.48 11.61 -8.94
CA THR A 70 9.97 11.45 -10.32
C THR A 70 8.87 11.57 -11.37
N LEU A 71 7.64 11.18 -11.04
CA LEU A 71 6.48 11.21 -11.92
C LEU A 71 5.30 12.03 -11.36
N GLY A 72 5.54 12.80 -10.30
CA GLY A 72 4.56 13.62 -9.61
C GLY A 72 4.26 13.14 -8.19
N GLU A 73 3.14 13.59 -7.62
CA GLU A 73 2.60 13.23 -6.31
C GLU A 73 1.76 11.93 -6.39
N SER A 74 1.24 11.48 -5.26
CA SER A 74 0.44 10.24 -5.16
C SER A 74 -0.75 10.20 -6.14
N ALA A 75 -1.45 11.31 -6.34
CA ALA A 75 -2.57 11.37 -7.28
C ALA A 75 -2.10 11.18 -8.74
N ASP A 76 -0.97 11.80 -9.12
CA ASP A 76 -0.43 11.73 -10.48
C ASP A 76 -0.01 10.31 -10.86
N ILE A 77 0.68 9.59 -9.95
CA ILE A 77 1.08 8.20 -10.22
C ILE A 77 -0.11 7.24 -10.24
N MET A 78 -1.16 7.50 -9.46
CA MET A 78 -2.40 6.72 -9.51
C MET A 78 -3.11 6.88 -10.86
N GLU A 79 -3.29 8.11 -11.34
CA GLU A 79 -3.89 8.38 -12.64
C GLU A 79 -3.09 7.71 -13.77
N GLN A 80 -1.75 7.75 -13.71
CA GLN A 80 -0.89 7.08 -14.67
C GLN A 80 -1.02 5.56 -14.61
N ALA A 81 -1.20 4.97 -13.42
CA ALA A 81 -1.44 3.54 -13.27
C ALA A 81 -2.80 3.13 -13.84
N GLN A 82 -3.86 3.88 -13.55
CA GLN A 82 -5.19 3.62 -14.11
C GLN A 82 -5.21 3.78 -15.65
N ALA A 83 -4.45 4.73 -16.19
CA ALA A 83 -4.30 4.94 -17.63
C ALA A 83 -3.38 3.91 -18.34
N GLY A 84 -2.76 2.97 -17.62
CA GLY A 84 -1.85 1.96 -18.18
C GLY A 84 -0.47 2.51 -18.57
N ILE A 85 -0.15 3.75 -18.22
CA ILE A 85 1.19 4.33 -18.40
C ILE A 85 2.18 3.66 -17.48
N LEU A 86 1.76 3.36 -16.24
CA LEU A 86 2.48 2.55 -15.27
C LEU A 86 1.86 1.15 -15.23
N GLN A 87 2.71 0.13 -15.24
CA GLN A 87 2.29 -1.25 -15.05
C GLN A 87 2.03 -1.58 -13.58
N PHE A 88 2.82 -0.97 -12.68
CA PHE A 88 2.71 -1.17 -11.24
C PHE A 88 2.76 0.16 -10.49
N VAL A 89 2.05 0.20 -9.36
CA VAL A 89 2.07 1.34 -8.44
C VAL A 89 1.91 0.86 -7.00
N ASP A 90 2.68 1.45 -6.08
CA ASP A 90 2.44 1.32 -4.65
C ASP A 90 1.81 2.59 -4.11
N GLN A 91 0.75 2.42 -3.32
CA GLN A 91 0.14 3.54 -2.60
C GLN A 91 -0.46 3.15 -1.27
N SER A 92 -0.40 4.08 -0.33
CA SER A 92 -1.14 3.97 0.91
C SER A 92 -2.66 4.11 0.67
N PRO A 93 -3.50 3.33 1.39
CA PRO A 93 -4.93 3.61 1.53
C PRO A 93 -5.25 5.03 2.00
N GLY A 94 -4.27 5.76 2.53
CA GLY A 94 -4.37 7.19 2.83
C GLY A 94 -4.64 8.07 1.62
N PHE A 95 -4.27 7.63 0.42
CA PHE A 95 -4.59 8.29 -0.84
C PHE A 95 -5.63 7.52 -1.65
N THR A 96 -5.51 6.19 -1.74
CA THR A 96 -6.50 5.38 -2.49
C THR A 96 -7.89 5.37 -1.84
N GLY A 97 -8.02 5.74 -0.56
CA GLY A 97 -9.31 5.84 0.14
C GLY A 97 -10.27 6.89 -0.42
N SER A 98 -9.79 7.84 -1.22
CA SER A 98 -10.66 8.74 -2.00
C SER A 98 -11.30 8.04 -3.20
N LEU A 99 -10.63 7.05 -3.76
CA LEU A 99 -11.08 6.24 -4.89
C LEU A 99 -11.85 5.00 -4.45
N ILE A 100 -11.41 4.38 -3.34
CA ILE A 100 -11.98 3.17 -2.74
C ILE A 100 -12.29 3.49 -1.28
N PRO A 101 -13.51 4.00 -0.97
CA PRO A 101 -13.86 4.44 0.38
C PRO A 101 -13.64 3.39 1.46
N GLU A 102 -13.84 2.11 1.14
CA GLU A 102 -13.61 1.00 2.07
C GLU A 102 -12.13 0.85 2.49
N ALA A 103 -11.19 1.27 1.64
CA ALA A 103 -9.77 1.21 1.98
C ALA A 103 -9.39 2.13 3.15
N GLN A 104 -10.22 3.11 3.48
CA GLN A 104 -10.05 3.95 4.65
C GLN A 104 -10.12 3.17 5.97
N VAL A 105 -10.64 1.93 5.97
CA VAL A 105 -10.73 1.06 7.16
C VAL A 105 -9.38 0.88 7.85
N PHE A 106 -8.28 0.89 7.10
CA PHE A 106 -6.93 0.80 7.66
C PHE A 106 -6.53 2.00 8.53
N PHE A 107 -7.32 3.07 8.53
CA PHE A 107 -7.16 4.25 9.37
C PHE A 107 -8.19 4.35 10.51
N VAL A 108 -8.99 3.30 10.74
CA VAL A 108 -9.78 3.19 11.97
C VAL A 108 -8.80 2.99 13.12
N PRO A 109 -8.70 3.94 14.08
CA PRO A 109 -7.67 3.89 15.10
C PRO A 109 -7.83 2.64 15.98
N TYR A 110 -6.70 2.03 16.35
CA TYR A 110 -6.63 0.81 17.16
C TYR A 110 -7.27 -0.45 16.53
N LEU A 111 -7.61 -0.42 15.24
CA LEU A 111 -8.04 -1.62 14.52
C LEU A 111 -6.85 -2.59 14.34
N LEU A 112 -5.73 -2.07 13.84
CA LEU A 112 -4.53 -2.86 13.60
C LEU A 112 -3.68 -2.93 14.88
N PRO A 113 -3.10 -4.11 15.19
CA PRO A 113 -2.16 -4.25 16.31
C PRO A 113 -0.81 -3.59 15.98
N THR A 114 0.00 -3.37 17.00
CA THR A 114 1.39 -2.89 16.83
C THR A 114 2.41 -4.02 16.73
N ASP A 115 2.01 -5.27 17.01
CA ASP A 115 2.86 -6.46 16.88
C ASP A 115 3.14 -6.78 15.40
N GLN A 116 4.40 -6.66 14.99
CA GLN A 116 4.81 -6.81 13.60
C GLN A 116 4.71 -8.27 13.09
N ASP A 117 4.93 -9.27 13.94
CA ASP A 117 4.79 -10.66 13.53
C ASP A 117 3.31 -11.02 13.35
N HIS A 118 2.44 -10.52 14.22
CA HIS A 118 0.98 -10.63 14.03
C HIS A 118 0.53 -9.95 12.74
N LEU A 119 0.95 -8.72 12.48
CA LEU A 119 0.65 -8.01 11.24
C LEU A 119 1.14 -8.77 10.01
N GLY A 120 2.37 -9.29 10.03
CA GLY A 120 2.90 -10.09 8.91
C GLY A 120 2.05 -11.34 8.63
N ARG A 121 1.52 -12.02 9.67
CA ARG A 121 0.58 -13.13 9.47
C ARG A 121 -0.76 -12.65 8.94
N PHE A 122 -1.31 -11.57 9.52
CA PHE A 122 -2.59 -10.99 9.13
C PHE A 122 -2.62 -10.58 7.65
N TYR A 123 -1.68 -9.75 7.18
CA TYR A 123 -1.65 -9.31 5.78
C TYR A 123 -1.47 -10.46 4.80
N ARG A 124 -0.75 -11.51 5.19
CA ARG A 124 -0.57 -12.72 4.38
C ARG A 124 -1.87 -13.52 4.23
N GLN A 125 -2.67 -13.64 5.30
CA GLN A 125 -3.76 -14.61 5.41
C GLN A 125 -5.15 -13.97 5.37
N SER A 126 -5.27 -12.66 5.54
CA SER A 126 -6.56 -11.96 5.60
C SER A 126 -7.40 -12.24 4.36
N LYS A 127 -8.63 -12.71 4.61
CA LYS A 127 -9.63 -12.91 3.57
C LYS A 127 -10.09 -11.57 3.00
N ALA A 128 -10.31 -10.57 3.87
CA ALA A 128 -10.70 -9.24 3.42
C ALA A 128 -9.68 -8.67 2.42
N ILE A 129 -8.38 -8.75 2.72
CA ILE A 129 -7.32 -8.23 1.85
C ILE A 129 -7.22 -9.04 0.56
N ASN A 130 -7.15 -10.37 0.66
CA ASN A 130 -6.82 -11.23 -0.47
C ASN A 130 -8.03 -11.58 -1.35
N GLN A 131 -9.27 -11.23 -0.96
CA GLN A 131 -10.49 -11.48 -1.73
C GLN A 131 -11.34 -10.21 -1.87
N ASP A 132 -11.80 -9.62 -0.75
CA ASP A 132 -12.80 -8.54 -0.81
C ASP A 132 -12.18 -7.26 -1.41
N PHE A 133 -11.00 -6.85 -0.96
CA PHE A 133 -10.28 -5.70 -1.52
C PHE A 133 -9.85 -5.91 -2.97
N LYS A 134 -9.46 -7.11 -3.38
CA LYS A 134 -9.17 -7.37 -4.80
C LYS A 134 -10.33 -6.98 -5.71
N ASN A 135 -11.56 -7.31 -5.32
CA ASN A 135 -12.75 -6.94 -6.09
C ASN A 135 -12.97 -5.43 -6.13
N LEU A 136 -12.73 -4.72 -5.02
CA LEU A 136 -12.88 -3.25 -4.97
C LEU A 136 -11.84 -2.53 -5.82
N TYR A 137 -10.59 -2.96 -5.75
CA TYR A 137 -9.52 -2.40 -6.59
C TYR A 137 -9.76 -2.71 -8.07
N ALA A 138 -10.25 -3.92 -8.40
CA ALA A 138 -10.57 -4.31 -9.77
C ALA A 138 -11.63 -3.40 -10.41
N GLN A 139 -12.62 -2.94 -9.64
CA GLN A 139 -13.64 -1.99 -10.10
C GLN A 139 -13.05 -0.61 -10.47
N GLN A 140 -11.84 -0.32 -10.00
CA GLN A 140 -11.12 0.92 -10.28
C GLN A 140 -10.03 0.74 -11.36
N GLY A 141 -10.04 -0.37 -12.09
CA GLY A 141 -9.06 -0.67 -13.12
C GLY A 141 -7.68 -1.10 -12.58
N LEU A 142 -7.64 -1.61 -11.34
CA LEU A 142 -6.42 -2.00 -10.64
C LEU A 142 -6.51 -3.46 -10.17
N GLU A 143 -5.47 -4.24 -10.42
CA GLU A 143 -5.30 -5.58 -9.82
C GLU A 143 -4.49 -5.43 -8.53
N LEU A 144 -5.11 -5.70 -7.39
CA LEU A 144 -4.42 -5.71 -6.09
C LEU A 144 -3.53 -6.95 -5.98
N LEU A 145 -2.22 -6.74 -5.98
CA LEU A 145 -1.23 -7.82 -5.88
C LEU A 145 -0.95 -8.19 -4.42
N LYS A 146 -0.71 -7.20 -3.57
CA LYS A 146 -0.41 -7.35 -2.14
C LYS A 146 -0.78 -6.11 -1.36
N MET A 147 -0.99 -6.27 -0.05
CA MET A 147 -0.85 -5.20 0.94
C MET A 147 0.19 -5.63 1.98
N PHE A 148 0.90 -4.67 2.53
CA PHE A 148 1.86 -4.92 3.62
C PHE A 148 1.88 -3.76 4.63
N PRO A 149 2.22 -4.07 5.92
CA PRO A 149 2.42 -3.03 6.92
C PRO A 149 3.79 -2.38 6.77
N GLU A 150 3.92 -1.12 7.11
CA GLU A 150 5.21 -0.39 7.11
C GLU A 150 5.68 0.01 8.51
N GLY A 151 4.92 -0.32 9.54
CA GLY A 151 5.26 -0.07 10.93
C GLY A 151 4.28 0.86 11.64
N GLU A 152 4.42 0.91 12.97
CA GLU A 152 3.62 1.80 13.81
C GLU A 152 3.87 3.26 13.41
N VAL A 153 2.79 4.01 13.21
CA VAL A 153 2.92 5.45 12.98
C VAL A 153 3.12 6.19 14.29
N ALA A 154 4.03 7.16 14.28
CA ALA A 154 4.28 8.06 15.37
C ALA A 154 3.83 9.48 15.00
N MET A 155 3.14 10.14 15.91
CA MET A 155 2.85 11.56 15.79
C MET A 155 4.14 12.35 16.01
N THR A 156 4.47 13.27 15.11
CA THR A 156 5.56 14.23 15.32
C THR A 156 5.00 15.64 15.40
N THR A 157 5.40 16.37 16.45
CA THR A 157 4.79 17.66 16.79
C THR A 157 5.83 18.65 17.31
N LYS A 158 5.47 19.94 17.31
CA LYS A 158 6.27 21.01 17.93
C LYS A 158 6.14 21.08 19.45
N LYS A 159 5.04 20.54 20.00
CA LYS A 159 4.77 20.45 21.43
C LYS A 159 4.48 19.01 21.81
N PRO A 160 4.75 18.60 23.06
CA PRO A 160 4.50 17.22 23.48
C PRO A 160 3.00 16.87 23.39
N VAL A 161 2.70 15.65 22.95
CA VAL A 161 1.34 15.08 22.98
C VAL A 161 1.36 13.91 23.95
N ARG A 162 0.59 14.00 25.04
CA ARG A 162 0.44 12.98 26.06
C ARG A 162 -1.01 12.53 26.25
N THR A 163 -1.93 13.40 25.87
CA THR A 163 -3.36 13.17 25.91
C THR A 163 -4.04 13.84 24.71
N CYS A 164 -5.30 13.57 24.45
CA CYS A 164 -6.06 14.25 23.40
C CYS A 164 -6.11 15.76 23.57
N SER A 165 -6.14 16.26 24.82
CA SER A 165 -6.18 17.71 25.06
C SER A 165 -4.93 18.46 24.58
N ASP A 166 -3.80 17.76 24.44
CA ASP A 166 -2.57 18.36 23.91
C ASP A 166 -2.65 18.59 22.39
N LEU A 167 -3.62 17.96 21.72
CA LEU A 167 -3.90 18.18 20.29
C LEU A 167 -4.89 19.32 20.03
N ASN A 168 -5.52 19.89 21.08
CA ASN A 168 -6.45 21.00 20.90
C ASN A 168 -5.77 22.16 20.17
N GLU A 169 -6.43 22.64 19.10
CA GLU A 169 -5.97 23.71 18.23
C GLU A 169 -4.67 23.42 17.43
N VAL A 170 -4.09 22.21 17.57
CA VAL A 170 -2.94 21.82 16.75
C VAL A 170 -3.38 21.59 15.32
N LYS A 171 -2.81 22.38 14.40
CA LYS A 171 -2.95 22.14 12.96
C LYS A 171 -2.16 20.91 12.58
N PHE A 172 -2.85 19.79 12.56
CA PHE A 172 -2.22 18.48 12.32
C PHE A 172 -2.41 18.04 10.87
N ARG A 173 -1.30 17.84 10.15
CA ARG A 173 -1.36 17.35 8.79
C ARG A 173 -1.84 15.92 8.75
N VAL A 174 -2.76 15.65 7.84
CA VAL A 174 -3.19 14.31 7.47
C VAL A 174 -3.03 14.12 5.96
N MET A 175 -2.97 12.87 5.49
CA MET A 175 -3.12 12.57 4.07
C MET A 175 -4.49 13.03 3.58
N THR A 176 -4.69 13.14 2.26
CA THR A 176 -5.95 13.56 1.65
C THR A 176 -7.03 12.49 1.77
N ASN A 177 -7.35 12.11 3.01
CA ASN A 177 -8.23 11.02 3.39
C ASN A 177 -9.33 11.52 4.34
N PRO A 178 -10.61 11.40 3.97
CA PRO A 178 -11.72 11.88 4.79
C PRO A 178 -11.78 11.26 6.19
N LEU A 179 -11.50 9.96 6.34
CA LEU A 179 -11.54 9.30 7.65
C LEU A 179 -10.40 9.76 8.56
N LEU A 180 -9.21 10.06 8.01
CA LEU A 180 -8.11 10.65 8.78
C LEU A 180 -8.48 12.05 9.29
N VAL A 181 -9.20 12.84 8.48
CA VAL A 181 -9.74 14.13 8.92
C VAL A 181 -10.66 13.94 10.12
N GLU A 182 -11.60 12.99 10.05
CA GLU A 182 -12.52 12.70 11.16
C GLU A 182 -11.78 12.13 12.38
N SER A 183 -10.76 11.29 12.17
CA SER A 183 -9.95 10.73 13.26
C SER A 183 -9.24 11.82 14.05
N TYR A 184 -8.55 12.75 13.38
CA TYR A 184 -7.83 13.82 14.06
C TYR A 184 -8.75 14.89 14.64
N LYS A 185 -9.94 15.13 14.07
CA LYS A 185 -10.99 15.92 14.73
C LYS A 185 -11.44 15.24 16.04
N ALA A 186 -11.69 13.95 16.01
CA ALA A 186 -12.10 13.19 17.18
C ALA A 186 -11.01 13.17 18.27
N PHE A 187 -9.75 13.25 17.89
CA PHE A 187 -8.61 13.42 18.80
C PHE A 187 -8.46 14.85 19.33
N GLY A 188 -9.22 15.81 18.81
CA GLY A 188 -9.21 17.21 19.25
C GLY A 188 -8.32 18.15 18.41
N ALA A 189 -7.63 17.64 17.38
CA ALA A 189 -6.80 18.44 16.51
C ALA A 189 -7.62 19.25 15.48
N THR A 190 -6.94 20.18 14.80
CA THR A 190 -7.40 20.81 13.56
C THR A 190 -6.71 20.15 12.37
N PRO A 191 -7.33 19.12 11.76
CA PRO A 191 -6.69 18.39 10.67
C PRO A 191 -6.59 19.25 9.41
N THR A 192 -5.43 19.17 8.77
CA THR A 192 -5.08 19.91 7.55
C THR A 192 -4.62 18.90 6.49
N PRO A 193 -5.49 18.49 5.55
CA PRO A 193 -5.08 17.61 4.44
C PRO A 193 -4.06 18.30 3.55
N LEU A 194 -2.89 17.68 3.35
CA LEU A 194 -1.83 18.18 2.47
C LEU A 194 -1.13 17.00 1.75
N PRO A 195 -0.76 17.17 0.47
CA PRO A 195 0.12 16.25 -0.23
C PRO A 195 1.48 16.18 0.47
N TRP A 196 2.23 15.09 0.24
CA TRP A 196 3.48 14.85 0.98
C TRP A 196 4.54 15.93 0.72
N GLY A 197 4.69 16.38 -0.51
CA GLY A 197 5.68 17.40 -0.89
C GLY A 197 5.57 18.72 -0.14
N GLU A 198 4.41 19.02 0.46
CA GLU A 198 4.19 20.26 1.22
C GLU A 198 4.47 20.13 2.74
N VAL A 199 4.68 18.90 3.25
CA VAL A 199 4.70 18.65 4.70
C VAL A 199 5.91 19.26 5.39
N TYR A 200 7.13 19.06 4.87
CA TYR A 200 8.34 19.60 5.49
C TYR A 200 8.28 21.13 5.53
N GLY A 201 7.96 21.79 4.41
CA GLY A 201 7.81 23.25 4.34
C GLY A 201 6.69 23.78 5.23
N GLY A 202 5.57 23.07 5.29
CA GLY A 202 4.43 23.41 6.16
C GLY A 202 4.79 23.34 7.67
N LEU A 203 5.56 22.33 8.07
CA LEU A 203 6.12 22.24 9.44
C LEU A 203 7.15 23.34 9.72
N GLN A 204 8.05 23.59 8.76
CA GLN A 204 9.09 24.61 8.90
C GLN A 204 8.50 26.01 9.09
N THR A 205 7.49 26.35 8.29
CA THR A 205 6.80 27.66 8.32
C THR A 205 5.66 27.74 9.33
N ASN A 206 5.40 26.67 10.09
CA ASN A 206 4.31 26.57 11.07
C ASN A 206 2.90 26.71 10.47
N ILE A 207 2.73 26.44 9.18
CA ILE A 207 1.40 26.27 8.55
C ILE A 207 0.70 25.06 9.15
N ILE A 208 1.45 23.99 9.41
CA ILE A 208 1.06 22.82 10.21
C ILE A 208 2.03 22.67 11.40
N GLN A 209 1.58 22.01 12.47
CA GLN A 209 2.32 21.90 13.73
C GLN A 209 2.58 20.44 14.12
N GLY A 210 2.04 19.51 13.36
CA GLY A 210 2.24 18.08 13.55
C GLY A 210 1.86 17.28 12.32
N GLN A 211 2.31 16.04 12.26
CA GLN A 211 1.99 15.03 11.28
C GLN A 211 2.24 13.64 11.87
N GLU A 212 1.88 12.57 11.16
CA GLU A 212 2.19 11.20 11.53
C GLU A 212 2.85 10.44 10.39
N ASN A 213 3.79 9.57 10.71
CA ASN A 213 4.42 8.61 9.80
C ASN A 213 5.20 7.55 10.58
N PRO A 214 5.57 6.42 9.94
CA PRO A 214 6.48 5.44 10.54
C PRO A 214 7.87 6.03 10.83
N THR A 215 8.56 5.49 11.83
CA THR A 215 9.83 6.03 12.33
C THR A 215 10.92 6.10 11.27
N PHE A 216 11.00 5.10 10.37
CA PHE A 216 12.00 5.10 9.29
C PHE A 216 11.81 6.32 8.37
N PHE A 217 10.55 6.63 8.07
CA PHE A 217 10.18 7.74 7.20
C PHE A 217 10.44 9.09 7.87
N LEU A 218 10.26 9.20 9.21
CA LEU A 218 10.63 10.41 9.96
C LEU A 218 12.13 10.70 9.86
N TYR A 219 12.97 9.67 9.79
CA TYR A 219 14.41 9.83 9.67
C TYR A 219 14.83 10.17 8.24
N SER A 220 14.43 9.39 7.27
CA SER A 220 14.84 9.53 5.86
C SER A 220 14.42 10.87 5.27
N THR A 221 13.21 11.34 5.60
CA THR A 221 12.63 12.60 5.14
C THR A 221 12.98 13.80 6.02
N LYS A 222 13.79 13.58 7.07
CA LYS A 222 14.29 14.60 7.99
C LYS A 222 13.20 15.40 8.74
N ILE A 223 12.01 14.83 8.89
CA ILE A 223 10.93 15.47 9.65
C ILE A 223 11.36 15.83 11.08
N TYR A 224 12.30 15.06 11.65
CA TYR A 224 12.87 15.36 12.97
C TYR A 224 13.60 16.73 13.04
N GLU A 225 14.04 17.30 11.92
CA GLU A 225 14.66 18.63 11.92
C GLU A 225 13.66 19.74 12.27
N VAL A 226 12.42 19.58 11.81
CA VAL A 226 11.34 20.59 11.88
C VAL A 226 10.27 20.28 12.95
N THR A 227 10.44 19.22 13.74
CA THR A 227 9.59 18.84 14.88
C THR A 227 10.43 18.53 16.11
N ASP A 228 9.88 18.59 17.34
CA ASP A 228 10.63 18.45 18.58
C ASP A 228 10.20 17.25 19.44
N HIS A 229 9.05 16.65 19.11
CA HIS A 229 8.47 15.55 19.87
C HIS A 229 8.03 14.42 18.93
N ILE A 230 8.29 13.19 19.33
CA ILE A 230 7.77 11.96 18.72
C ILE A 230 6.89 11.29 19.78
N THR A 231 5.64 10.97 19.44
CA THR A 231 4.69 10.30 20.32
C THR A 231 4.15 9.03 19.69
N TYR A 232 4.40 7.90 20.32
CA TYR A 232 3.82 6.60 19.99
C TYR A 232 2.54 6.40 20.80
N ALA A 233 1.41 6.53 20.15
CA ALA A 233 0.09 6.34 20.75
C ALA A 233 -0.46 4.92 20.52
N GLY A 234 0.16 4.13 19.66
CA GLY A 234 -0.32 2.80 19.27
C GLY A 234 -1.62 2.84 18.50
N HIS A 235 -1.94 3.97 17.89
CA HIS A 235 -3.24 4.24 17.30
C HIS A 235 -3.38 3.69 15.88
N ASN A 236 -2.26 3.53 15.16
CA ASN A 236 -2.31 3.03 13.79
C ASN A 236 -0.99 2.37 13.36
N ASN A 237 -1.07 1.59 12.28
CA ASN A 237 0.07 1.03 11.57
C ASN A 237 -0.07 1.41 10.09
N PHE A 238 1.00 1.92 9.49
CA PHE A 238 0.96 2.35 8.09
C PHE A 238 0.81 1.12 7.18
N THR A 239 0.00 1.28 6.14
CA THR A 239 -0.33 0.22 5.18
C THR A 239 -0.05 0.70 3.78
N THR A 240 0.56 -0.16 2.97
CA THR A 240 0.74 0.03 1.53
C THR A 240 0.03 -1.05 0.74
N ALA A 241 -0.60 -0.63 -0.35
CA ALA A 241 -1.19 -1.50 -1.37
C ALA A 241 -0.32 -1.48 -2.64
N VAL A 242 0.05 -2.65 -3.10
CA VAL A 242 0.78 -2.90 -4.35
C VAL A 242 -0.21 -3.30 -5.42
N MET A 243 -0.26 -2.56 -6.50
CA MET A 243 -1.26 -2.74 -7.55
C MET A 243 -0.60 -2.83 -8.93
N ALA A 244 -1.26 -3.55 -9.84
CA ALA A 244 -0.98 -3.48 -11.26
C ALA A 244 -2.14 -2.79 -12.00
N ASN A 245 -1.87 -2.14 -13.14
CA ASN A 245 -2.94 -1.79 -14.07
C ASN A 245 -3.68 -3.06 -14.48
N LYS A 246 -5.02 -3.05 -14.39
CA LYS A 246 -5.82 -4.27 -14.59
C LYS A 246 -5.81 -4.74 -16.04
N ASP A 247 -5.94 -3.84 -16.99
CA ASP A 247 -5.94 -4.22 -18.41
C ASP A 247 -4.58 -4.79 -18.84
N PHE A 248 -3.49 -4.21 -18.33
CA PHE A 248 -2.16 -4.77 -18.50
C PHE A 248 -2.08 -6.19 -17.92
N TYR A 249 -2.51 -6.38 -16.66
CA TYR A 249 -2.41 -7.66 -15.96
C TYR A 249 -3.26 -8.75 -16.63
N ASP A 250 -4.51 -8.42 -17.00
CA ASP A 250 -5.44 -9.34 -17.67
C ASP A 250 -4.98 -9.70 -19.11
N GLY A 251 -4.24 -8.79 -19.75
CA GLY A 251 -3.66 -9.04 -21.09
C GLY A 251 -2.44 -9.97 -21.10
N LEU A 252 -1.89 -10.28 -19.91
CA LEU A 252 -0.75 -11.19 -19.77
C LEU A 252 -1.18 -12.67 -19.84
N GLY A 253 -0.27 -13.54 -20.27
CA GLY A 253 -0.44 -14.99 -20.17
C GLY A 253 -0.34 -15.47 -18.71
N GLU A 254 -0.90 -16.64 -18.41
CA GLU A 254 -0.89 -17.24 -17.05
C GLU A 254 0.50 -17.34 -16.43
N GLN A 255 1.52 -17.61 -17.26
CA GLN A 255 2.92 -17.69 -16.78
C GLN A 255 3.45 -16.35 -16.30
N GLU A 256 3.11 -15.25 -16.99
CA GLU A 256 3.53 -13.90 -16.62
C GLU A 256 2.75 -13.39 -15.41
N GLN A 257 1.43 -13.66 -15.36
CA GLN A 257 0.62 -13.36 -14.16
C GLN A 257 1.17 -14.10 -12.94
N LYS A 258 1.51 -15.38 -13.09
CA LYS A 258 2.14 -16.14 -12.01
C LYS A 258 3.50 -15.57 -11.59
N LEU A 259 4.33 -15.18 -12.54
CA LEU A 259 5.62 -14.54 -12.29
C LEU A 259 5.45 -13.27 -11.45
N ILE A 260 4.46 -12.43 -11.76
CA ILE A 260 4.13 -11.20 -11.02
C ILE A 260 3.67 -11.54 -9.59
N GLN A 261 2.78 -12.53 -9.42
CA GLN A 261 2.30 -12.96 -8.10
C GLN A 261 3.43 -13.55 -7.25
N ASP A 262 4.32 -14.33 -7.86
CA ASP A 262 5.50 -14.89 -7.18
C ASP A 262 6.47 -13.76 -6.77
N ALA A 263 6.69 -12.77 -7.64
CA ALA A 263 7.51 -11.58 -7.32
C ALA A 263 6.91 -10.77 -6.16
N ALA A 264 5.60 -10.49 -6.20
CA ALA A 264 4.91 -9.78 -5.13
C ALA A 264 4.97 -10.54 -3.80
N THR A 265 4.86 -11.87 -3.83
CA THR A 265 4.95 -12.70 -2.63
C THR A 265 6.37 -12.73 -2.06
N LYS A 266 7.39 -12.87 -2.91
CA LYS A 266 8.81 -12.86 -2.48
C LYS A 266 9.24 -11.50 -1.92
N ALA A 267 8.81 -10.42 -2.56
CA ALA A 267 9.04 -9.08 -2.04
C ALA A 267 8.35 -8.86 -0.68
N TYR A 268 7.12 -9.36 -0.53
CA TYR A 268 6.38 -9.34 0.74
C TYR A 268 7.13 -10.11 1.85
N ASP A 269 7.57 -11.33 1.58
CA ASP A 269 8.31 -12.13 2.56
C ASP A 269 9.58 -11.40 3.02
N TYR A 270 10.29 -10.78 2.08
CA TYR A 270 11.49 -10.02 2.38
C TYR A 270 11.19 -8.78 3.22
N ILE A 271 10.14 -7.99 2.86
CA ILE A 271 9.91 -6.70 3.51
C ILE A 271 9.40 -6.87 4.95
N VAL A 272 8.62 -7.91 5.24
CA VAL A 272 8.19 -8.21 6.60
C VAL A 272 9.39 -8.51 7.51
N ASP A 273 10.39 -9.25 7.01
CA ASP A 273 11.61 -9.51 7.77
C ASP A 273 12.54 -8.28 7.85
N TYR A 274 12.65 -7.51 6.77
CA TYR A 274 13.46 -6.29 6.71
C TYR A 274 13.05 -5.24 7.75
N GLN A 275 11.75 -5.13 8.02
CA GLN A 275 11.23 -4.15 8.97
C GLN A 275 11.48 -4.50 10.45
N LYS A 276 11.88 -5.74 10.75
CA LYS A 276 12.19 -6.14 12.13
C LYS A 276 13.35 -5.31 12.68
N GLY A 277 13.07 -4.54 13.72
CA GLY A 277 14.04 -3.63 14.36
C GLY A 277 14.35 -2.35 13.56
N LEU A 278 13.73 -2.12 12.40
CA LEU A 278 13.95 -0.93 11.61
C LEU A 278 13.56 0.34 12.40
N ALA A 279 12.38 0.35 13.03
CA ALA A 279 11.91 1.50 13.81
C ALA A 279 12.89 1.88 14.93
N ASP A 280 13.43 0.89 15.67
CA ASP A 280 14.40 1.13 16.75
C ASP A 280 15.72 1.69 16.22
N SER A 281 16.21 1.14 15.10
CA SER A 281 17.45 1.59 14.47
C SER A 281 17.33 3.03 13.98
N GLU A 282 16.23 3.37 13.34
CA GLU A 282 15.99 4.71 12.81
C GLU A 282 15.73 5.74 13.93
N LEU A 283 15.00 5.33 14.99
CA LEU A 283 14.82 6.17 16.16
C LEU A 283 16.16 6.50 16.84
N LYS A 284 17.09 5.54 16.87
CA LYS A 284 18.46 5.78 17.39
C LYS A 284 19.19 6.82 16.54
N LYS A 285 19.07 6.75 15.21
CA LYS A 285 19.67 7.76 14.31
C LYS A 285 19.05 9.15 14.50
N ILE A 286 17.71 9.23 14.65
CA ILE A 286 17.02 10.49 14.97
C ILE A 286 17.59 11.09 16.26
N LYS A 287 17.71 10.30 17.34
CA LYS A 287 18.26 10.77 18.63
C LYS A 287 19.71 11.20 18.54
N GLN A 288 20.51 10.57 17.66
CA GLN A 288 21.89 10.99 17.40
C GLN A 288 21.93 12.32 16.64
N ALA A 289 21.08 12.47 15.61
CA ALA A 289 21.01 13.70 14.80
C ALA A 289 20.40 14.88 15.55
N LYS A 290 19.39 14.62 16.40
CA LYS A 290 18.71 15.63 17.25
C LYS A 290 18.62 15.15 18.70
N PRO A 291 19.68 15.30 19.53
CA PRO A 291 19.70 14.83 20.94
C PRO A 291 18.59 15.42 21.82
N LYS A 292 18.05 16.58 21.44
CA LYS A 292 16.95 17.25 22.17
C LYS A 292 15.56 16.69 21.79
N MET A 293 15.46 15.79 20.81
CA MET A 293 14.19 15.17 20.42
C MET A 293 13.60 14.40 21.62
N THR A 294 12.40 14.75 22.01
CA THR A 294 11.65 14.05 23.05
C THR A 294 10.85 12.91 22.44
N VAL A 295 10.96 11.73 23.03
CA VAL A 295 10.20 10.54 22.59
C VAL A 295 9.31 10.10 23.75
N THR A 296 8.02 9.95 23.48
CA THR A 296 7.00 9.51 24.42
C THR A 296 6.29 8.28 23.88
N VAL A 297 6.18 7.24 24.68
CA VAL A 297 5.29 6.09 24.44
C VAL A 297 4.14 6.23 25.43
N LEU A 298 2.92 6.39 24.91
CA LEU A 298 1.75 6.60 25.78
C LEU A 298 1.41 5.31 26.53
N ASN A 299 1.15 5.43 27.83
CA ASN A 299 0.59 4.35 28.64
C ASN A 299 -0.94 4.23 28.41
N GLU A 300 -1.57 3.22 29.01
CA GLU A 300 -3.00 2.93 28.82
C GLU A 300 -3.92 4.06 29.28
N GLU A 301 -3.58 4.73 30.37
CA GLU A 301 -4.35 5.89 30.87
C GLU A 301 -4.31 7.03 29.84
N GLN A 302 -3.12 7.36 29.34
CA GLN A 302 -2.91 8.39 28.31
C GLN A 302 -3.60 8.05 26.98
N ARG A 303 -3.65 6.77 26.61
CA ARG A 303 -4.34 6.27 25.40
C ARG A 303 -5.86 6.28 25.54
N SER A 304 -6.41 6.36 26.73
CA SER A 304 -7.83 6.17 27.00
C SER A 304 -8.74 7.11 26.19
N CYS A 305 -8.37 8.38 26.04
CA CYS A 305 -9.14 9.35 25.25
C CYS A 305 -9.08 9.02 23.74
N PHE A 306 -7.93 8.61 23.21
CA PHE A 306 -7.78 8.21 21.82
C PHE A 306 -8.59 6.93 21.51
N LYS A 307 -8.57 5.95 22.43
CA LYS A 307 -9.38 4.73 22.31
C LYS A 307 -10.90 5.02 22.40
N LYS A 308 -11.30 6.03 23.18
CA LYS A 308 -12.70 6.48 23.20
C LYS A 308 -13.09 7.11 21.87
N ALA A 309 -12.28 8.01 21.34
CA ALA A 309 -12.50 8.65 20.04
C ALA A 309 -12.51 7.64 18.88
N ALA A 310 -11.72 6.58 18.95
CA ALA A 310 -11.69 5.52 17.94
C ALA A 310 -13.05 4.88 17.66
N ARG A 311 -13.93 4.78 18.67
CA ARG A 311 -15.30 4.24 18.50
C ARG A 311 -16.15 5.15 17.63
N ASP A 312 -16.02 6.45 17.80
CA ASP A 312 -16.77 7.44 17.00
C ASP A 312 -16.24 7.43 15.55
N VAL A 313 -14.94 7.24 15.37
CA VAL A 313 -14.30 7.10 14.04
C VAL A 313 -14.75 5.81 13.34
N GLU A 314 -14.84 4.69 14.05
CA GLU A 314 -15.37 3.44 13.49
C GLU A 314 -16.82 3.61 13.03
N ALA A 315 -17.66 4.25 13.85
CA ALA A 315 -19.03 4.56 13.47
C ALA A 315 -19.09 5.48 12.25
N LYS A 316 -18.20 6.47 12.17
CA LYS A 316 -18.08 7.38 11.03
C LYS A 316 -17.64 6.65 9.76
N PHE A 317 -16.69 5.73 9.85
CA PHE A 317 -16.31 4.87 8.73
C PHE A 317 -17.51 4.10 8.18
N ILE A 318 -18.31 3.48 9.05
CA ILE A 318 -19.52 2.74 8.63
C ILE A 318 -20.55 3.69 7.99
N GLU A 319 -20.74 4.90 8.55
CA GLU A 319 -21.63 5.92 7.94
C GLU A 319 -21.17 6.29 6.52
N MET A 320 -19.87 6.47 6.31
CA MET A 320 -19.29 6.89 5.03
C MET A 320 -19.33 5.79 3.97
N THR A 321 -19.21 4.52 4.37
CA THR A 321 -19.04 3.38 3.47
C THR A 321 -20.25 2.45 3.40
N GLY A 322 -21.21 2.62 4.29
CA GLY A 322 -22.46 1.83 4.34
C GLY A 322 -22.24 0.35 4.64
N ALA A 323 -23.06 -0.49 4.03
CA ALA A 323 -23.05 -1.94 4.27
C ALA A 323 -21.76 -2.62 3.81
N SER A 324 -21.16 -2.15 2.73
CA SER A 324 -19.91 -2.68 2.18
C SER A 324 -18.75 -2.50 3.16
N GLY A 325 -18.53 -1.27 3.63
CA GLY A 325 -17.47 -0.99 4.60
C GLY A 325 -17.69 -1.69 5.94
N LYS A 326 -18.94 -1.78 6.41
CA LYS A 326 -19.26 -2.55 7.61
C LYS A 326 -18.87 -4.01 7.48
N ALA A 327 -19.21 -4.66 6.35
CA ALA A 327 -18.88 -6.06 6.11
C ALA A 327 -17.36 -6.28 6.07
N ILE A 328 -16.61 -5.39 5.41
CA ILE A 328 -15.15 -5.43 5.36
C ILE A 328 -14.53 -5.26 6.75
N LEU A 329 -14.98 -4.28 7.53
CA LEU A 329 -14.49 -4.07 8.88
C LEU A 329 -14.73 -5.30 9.77
N GLU A 330 -15.91 -5.92 9.70
CA GLU A 330 -16.23 -7.15 10.43
C GLU A 330 -15.33 -8.32 9.98
N GLN A 331 -15.06 -8.43 8.66
CA GLN A 331 -14.18 -9.47 8.15
C GLN A 331 -12.72 -9.25 8.59
N LEU A 332 -12.22 -8.01 8.53
CA LEU A 332 -10.88 -7.68 9.04
C LEU A 332 -10.71 -8.00 10.52
N LYS A 333 -11.71 -7.70 11.35
CA LYS A 333 -11.70 -8.06 12.78
C LYS A 333 -11.63 -9.58 12.98
N LYS A 334 -12.35 -10.37 12.18
CA LYS A 334 -12.27 -11.85 12.22
C LYS A 334 -10.90 -12.35 11.76
N ASP A 335 -10.35 -11.77 10.70
CA ASP A 335 -9.05 -12.14 10.16
C ASP A 335 -7.93 -11.83 11.18
N LEU A 336 -8.01 -10.69 11.88
CA LEU A 336 -7.08 -10.32 12.95
C LEU A 336 -7.14 -11.32 14.11
N GLU A 337 -8.33 -11.73 14.55
CA GLU A 337 -8.46 -12.75 15.60
C GLU A 337 -7.89 -14.11 15.16
N ALA A 338 -8.11 -14.51 13.92
CA ALA A 338 -7.66 -15.80 13.39
C ALA A 338 -6.13 -15.87 13.19
N THR A 339 -5.42 -14.74 13.19
CA THR A 339 -3.97 -14.65 12.93
C THR A 339 -3.14 -14.29 14.16
N LYS A 340 -3.73 -14.22 15.35
CA LYS A 340 -3.05 -13.98 16.64
C LYS A 340 -1.93 -14.95 17.00
#